data_4f8d8c8e342ede512b4887e8e4271116
#
_entry.id   4f8d8c8e342ede512b4887e8e4271116
#
_cell.length_a   1.000
_cell.length_b   1.000
_cell.length_c   1.000
_cell.angle_alpha   90.00
_cell.angle_beta   90.00
_cell.angle_gamma   90.00
#
_symmetry.space_group_name_H-M   'P 1'
#
loop_
_entity.id
_entity.type
_entity.pdbx_description
1 polymer ?
#
loop_
_entity_poly.entity_id
_entity_poly.type
_entity_poly.pdbx_seq_one_letter_code
_entity_poly.pdbx_strand_id
1 'polypeptide(L)'
;MRGDQHVYISLTTAGLLIAPWVSVLPPALIVTLLFGVFVGSLAPDADAADAAIFSGRFGGAKGKRGQIINGLAVVLPIFGYIIRYLIYYPLSLVFSLILRKNYRHRHRGLLHSLTGVGLTSLLLSGYLALVLTCLGMSLALVPAFGFAFFAGCLLHLMEDTCTPAGVAWLYPFSRRRLAGHVRTWGDSEVRPTFFAVVLALAAVAVLIAPVVTSTTPEELRWLAPGAALLLWMLFLLVCRVRPQ
;
A
#
# COMPACT_ATOMS: atom_id res chain seq x y z
N MET A 1 -6.89 9.14 -3.64
CA MET A 1 -7.77 9.10 -2.43
C MET A 1 -7.09 9.88 -1.29
N ARG A 2 -7.69 9.97 -0.08
CA ARG A 2 -6.99 10.55 1.08
C ARG A 2 -6.01 9.52 1.64
N GLY A 3 -4.92 9.97 2.27
CA GLY A 3 -3.90 9.07 2.80
C GLY A 3 -4.42 8.08 3.87
N ASP A 4 -5.41 8.51 4.68
CA ASP A 4 -6.06 7.61 5.65
C ASP A 4 -6.86 6.49 4.97
N GLN A 5 -7.53 6.76 3.84
CA GLN A 5 -8.26 5.75 3.07
C GLN A 5 -7.31 4.71 2.46
N HIS A 6 -6.15 5.13 1.91
CA HIS A 6 -5.12 4.22 1.43
C HIS A 6 -4.65 3.27 2.53
N VAL A 7 -4.39 3.80 3.72
CA VAL A 7 -3.96 2.98 4.87
C VAL A 7 -5.05 1.99 5.29
N TYR A 8 -6.31 2.43 5.42
CA TYR A 8 -7.39 1.55 5.88
C TYR A 8 -7.67 0.41 4.90
N ILE A 9 -7.79 0.71 3.60
CA ILE A 9 -8.06 -0.32 2.58
C ILE A 9 -6.90 -1.29 2.49
N SER A 10 -5.66 -0.79 2.43
CA SER A 10 -4.47 -1.62 2.31
C SER A 10 -4.27 -2.52 3.54
N LEU A 11 -4.41 -1.97 4.77
CA LEU A 11 -4.26 -2.76 5.99
C LEU A 11 -5.39 -3.77 6.19
N THR A 12 -6.62 -3.43 5.84
CA THR A 12 -7.75 -4.40 5.94
C THR A 12 -7.63 -5.50 4.89
N THR A 13 -7.13 -5.19 3.68
CA THR A 13 -6.81 -6.21 2.68
C THR A 13 -5.69 -7.14 3.20
N ALA A 14 -4.60 -6.58 3.74
CA ALA A 14 -3.53 -7.39 4.32
C ALA A 14 -4.02 -8.22 5.51
N GLY A 15 -4.86 -7.63 6.38
CA GLY A 15 -5.49 -8.32 7.49
C GLY A 15 -6.32 -9.53 7.05
N LEU A 16 -7.13 -9.38 6.00
CA LEU A 16 -7.91 -10.48 5.42
C LEU A 16 -7.00 -11.62 4.92
N LEU A 17 -5.90 -11.28 4.24
CA LEU A 17 -4.96 -12.27 3.69
C LEU A 17 -4.13 -12.96 4.77
N ILE A 18 -3.80 -12.27 5.86
CA ILE A 18 -3.00 -12.79 6.98
C ILE A 18 -3.88 -13.58 7.96
N ALA A 19 -5.18 -13.26 8.06
CA ALA A 19 -6.10 -13.85 9.04
C ALA A 19 -6.02 -15.39 9.17
N PRO A 20 -5.99 -16.19 8.07
CA PRO A 20 -5.90 -17.65 8.18
C PRO A 20 -4.56 -18.17 8.74
N TRP A 21 -3.57 -17.30 8.83
CA TRP A 21 -2.19 -17.64 9.21
C TRP A 21 -1.80 -17.14 10.59
N VAL A 22 -2.66 -16.39 11.28
CA VAL A 22 -2.35 -15.72 12.56
C VAL A 22 -1.89 -16.69 13.64
N SER A 23 -2.44 -17.90 13.67
CA SER A 23 -2.06 -18.93 14.65
C SER A 23 -0.75 -19.66 14.31
N VAL A 24 -0.23 -19.52 13.09
CA VAL A 24 0.93 -20.26 12.57
C VAL A 24 2.15 -19.37 12.40
N LEU A 25 1.95 -18.12 11.95
CA LEU A 25 3.05 -17.20 11.71
C LEU A 25 3.60 -16.61 13.02
N PRO A 26 4.94 -16.45 13.12
CA PRO A 26 5.54 -15.74 14.23
C PRO A 26 5.00 -14.29 14.32
N PRO A 27 4.72 -13.77 15.52
CA PRO A 27 4.20 -12.40 15.68
C PRO A 27 5.09 -11.33 15.04
N ALA A 28 6.42 -11.49 15.11
CA ALA A 28 7.37 -10.58 14.47
C ALA A 28 7.18 -10.51 12.95
N LEU A 29 6.88 -11.64 12.30
CA LEU A 29 6.61 -11.68 10.86
C LEU A 29 5.28 -10.99 10.53
N ILE A 30 4.22 -11.23 11.31
CA ILE A 30 2.91 -10.56 11.12
C ILE A 30 3.07 -9.03 11.23
N VAL A 31 3.77 -8.56 12.28
CA VAL A 31 4.04 -7.13 12.47
C VAL A 31 4.84 -6.57 11.29
N THR A 32 5.86 -7.29 10.82
CA THR A 32 6.68 -6.88 9.68
C THR A 32 5.86 -6.76 8.40
N LEU A 33 4.98 -7.74 8.13
CA LEU A 33 4.09 -7.71 6.96
C LEU A 33 3.11 -6.54 7.02
N LEU A 34 2.44 -6.34 8.14
CA LEU A 34 1.50 -5.22 8.31
C LEU A 34 2.21 -3.87 8.25
N PHE A 35 3.41 -3.75 8.83
CA PHE A 35 4.21 -2.53 8.77
C PHE A 35 4.70 -2.23 7.35
N GLY A 36 5.16 -3.25 6.60
CA GLY A 36 5.53 -3.10 5.20
C GLY A 36 4.37 -2.60 4.34
N VAL A 37 3.17 -3.21 4.48
CA VAL A 37 1.96 -2.74 3.78
C VAL A 37 1.59 -1.31 4.20
N PHE A 38 1.68 -0.98 5.49
CA PHE A 38 1.40 0.36 6.01
C PHE A 38 2.27 1.44 5.35
N VAL A 39 3.58 1.25 5.34
CA VAL A 39 4.51 2.20 4.70
C VAL A 39 4.29 2.22 3.18
N GLY A 40 4.14 1.04 2.57
CA GLY A 40 3.92 0.88 1.14
C GLY A 40 2.65 1.56 0.65
N SER A 41 1.57 1.54 1.44
CA SER A 41 0.30 2.20 1.08
C SER A 41 0.38 3.72 0.95
N LEU A 42 1.46 4.35 1.43
CA LEU A 42 1.67 5.79 1.36
C LEU A 42 2.90 6.18 0.52
N ALA A 43 3.76 5.20 0.22
CA ALA A 43 5.04 5.42 -0.44
C ALA A 43 4.95 6.03 -1.86
N PRO A 44 3.97 5.66 -2.72
CA PRO A 44 3.85 6.27 -4.04
C PRO A 44 3.63 7.78 -4.01
N ASP A 45 2.97 8.31 -2.99
CA ASP A 45 2.74 9.75 -2.82
C ASP A 45 3.98 10.53 -2.35
N ALA A 46 5.10 9.87 -2.08
CA ALA A 46 6.33 10.56 -1.66
C ALA A 46 6.88 11.54 -2.72
N ASP A 47 6.37 11.56 -3.94
CA ASP A 47 6.68 12.56 -4.97
C ASP A 47 5.95 13.90 -4.73
N ALA A 48 4.87 13.95 -3.94
CA ALA A 48 4.13 15.15 -3.60
C ALA A 48 4.57 15.73 -2.23
N ALA A 49 4.72 17.06 -2.13
CA ALA A 49 5.29 17.69 -0.93
C ALA A 49 4.35 17.66 0.28
N ASP A 50 3.06 17.63 0.04
CA ASP A 50 1.97 17.64 1.02
C ASP A 50 1.43 16.25 1.33
N ALA A 51 2.10 15.20 0.87
CA ALA A 51 1.67 13.82 1.08
C ALA A 51 1.64 13.41 2.56
N ALA A 52 0.68 12.55 2.90
CA ALA A 52 0.47 12.06 4.26
C ALA A 52 1.70 11.37 4.86
N ILE A 53 2.56 10.76 4.03
CA ILE A 53 3.80 10.13 4.47
C ILE A 53 4.77 11.10 5.17
N PHE A 54 4.71 12.41 4.90
CA PHE A 54 5.56 13.41 5.54
C PHE A 54 4.95 14.02 6.79
N SER A 55 3.62 13.99 6.93
CA SER A 55 2.94 14.63 8.06
C SER A 55 3.09 13.84 9.37
N GLY A 56 3.29 12.54 9.29
CA GLY A 56 3.29 11.66 10.46
C GLY A 56 2.00 11.74 11.30
N ARG A 57 0.92 12.29 10.73
CA ARG A 57 -0.36 12.49 11.41
C ARG A 57 -1.51 12.15 10.46
N PHE A 58 -2.46 11.38 10.95
CA PHE A 58 -3.71 11.11 10.24
C PHE A 58 -4.82 12.01 10.76
N GLY A 59 -5.31 12.92 9.92
CA GLY A 59 -6.29 13.94 10.25
C GLY A 59 -7.71 13.41 10.49
N GLY A 60 -7.92 12.41 11.22
CA GLY A 60 -9.24 11.88 11.57
C GLY A 60 -9.24 11.07 12.86
N ALA A 61 -8.04 10.71 13.32
CA ALA A 61 -7.84 9.89 14.50
C ALA A 61 -7.81 10.75 15.76
N LYS A 62 -8.95 10.87 16.46
CA LYS A 62 -9.09 11.60 17.74
C LYS A 62 -9.05 10.64 18.94
N GLY A 63 -8.65 11.13 20.13
CA GLY A 63 -8.61 10.39 21.39
C GLY A 63 -7.46 9.37 21.50
N LYS A 64 -7.56 8.42 22.45
CA LYS A 64 -6.50 7.43 22.74
C LYS A 64 -6.12 6.58 21.53
N ARG A 65 -7.08 6.20 20.69
CA ARG A 65 -6.83 5.45 19.44
C ARG A 65 -6.03 6.27 18.45
N GLY A 66 -6.31 7.57 18.34
CA GLY A 66 -5.54 8.49 17.52
C GLY A 66 -4.09 8.66 17.99
N GLN A 67 -3.84 8.62 19.29
CA GLN A 67 -2.47 8.69 19.83
C GLN A 67 -1.63 7.46 19.43
N ILE A 68 -2.20 6.26 19.45
CA ILE A 68 -1.50 5.03 19.05
C ILE A 68 -1.18 5.07 17.55
N ILE A 69 -2.15 5.42 16.71
CA ILE A 69 -1.97 5.51 15.25
C ILE A 69 -0.94 6.59 14.91
N ASN A 70 -1.01 7.75 15.54
CA ASN A 70 -0.03 8.83 15.35
C ASN A 70 1.36 8.45 15.91
N GLY A 71 1.44 7.63 16.96
CA GLY A 71 2.70 7.08 17.47
C GLY A 71 3.41 6.19 16.44
N LEU A 72 2.68 5.32 15.76
CA LEU A 72 3.21 4.51 14.66
C LEU A 72 3.55 5.35 13.42
N ALA A 73 2.82 6.44 13.19
CA ALA A 73 3.02 7.32 12.05
C ALA A 73 4.29 8.20 12.17
N VAL A 74 4.88 8.32 13.36
CA VAL A 74 6.12 9.11 13.59
C VAL A 74 7.29 8.65 12.72
N VAL A 75 7.34 7.35 12.36
CA VAL A 75 8.41 6.81 11.50
C VAL A 75 8.18 7.08 10.01
N LEU A 76 6.95 7.41 9.58
CA LEU A 76 6.61 7.63 8.17
C LEU A 76 7.44 8.74 7.50
N PRO A 77 7.70 9.90 8.13
CA PRO A 77 8.54 10.93 7.51
C PRO A 77 9.94 10.43 7.16
N ILE A 78 10.52 9.55 7.99
CA ILE A 78 11.85 8.96 7.70
C ILE A 78 11.78 8.18 6.39
N PHE A 79 10.80 7.29 6.23
CA PHE A 79 10.59 6.55 4.99
C PHE A 79 10.28 7.49 3.82
N GLY A 80 9.43 8.48 4.03
CA GLY A 80 9.09 9.49 3.01
C GLY A 80 10.33 10.22 2.48
N TYR A 81 11.21 10.68 3.37
CA TYR A 81 12.46 11.35 3.00
C TYR A 81 13.44 10.39 2.31
N ILE A 82 13.61 9.16 2.80
CA ILE A 82 14.45 8.14 2.14
C ILE A 82 13.92 7.89 0.73
N ILE A 83 12.62 7.62 0.57
CA ILE A 83 12.02 7.34 -0.73
C ILE A 83 12.16 8.53 -1.66
N ARG A 84 11.91 9.76 -1.21
CA ARG A 84 12.02 10.96 -2.04
C ARG A 84 13.45 11.26 -2.45
N TYR A 85 14.37 11.36 -1.49
CA TYR A 85 15.72 11.89 -1.75
C TYR A 85 16.72 10.83 -2.19
N LEU A 86 16.63 9.60 -1.66
CA LEU A 86 17.59 8.55 -1.98
C LEU A 86 17.09 7.58 -3.08
N ILE A 87 15.79 7.60 -3.40
CA ILE A 87 15.23 6.70 -4.43
C ILE A 87 14.61 7.51 -5.57
N TYR A 88 13.57 8.29 -5.32
CA TYR A 88 12.81 8.97 -6.38
C TYR A 88 13.64 9.95 -7.20
N TYR A 89 14.38 10.85 -6.57
CA TYR A 89 15.19 11.82 -7.33
C TYR A 89 16.30 11.16 -8.13
N PRO A 90 17.13 10.23 -7.58
CA PRO A 90 18.13 9.52 -8.39
C PRO A 90 17.52 8.73 -9.54
N LEU A 91 16.43 7.96 -9.29
CA LEU A 91 15.74 7.22 -10.35
C LEU A 91 15.17 8.17 -11.43
N SER A 92 14.55 9.29 -11.01
CA SER A 92 14.02 10.29 -11.92
C SER A 92 15.12 10.90 -12.79
N LEU A 93 16.32 11.16 -12.23
CA LEU A 93 17.47 11.61 -12.99
C LEU A 93 17.89 10.57 -14.03
N VAL A 94 18.07 9.31 -13.63
CA VAL A 94 18.44 8.21 -14.54
C VAL A 94 17.42 8.07 -15.67
N PHE A 95 16.12 8.03 -15.37
CA PHE A 95 15.08 7.93 -16.39
C PHE A 95 15.02 9.16 -17.28
N SER A 96 15.31 10.36 -16.77
CA SER A 96 15.36 11.58 -17.56
C SER A 96 16.52 11.57 -18.56
N LEU A 97 17.67 11.04 -18.18
CA LEU A 97 18.85 10.91 -19.04
C LEU A 97 18.64 9.85 -20.14
N ILE A 98 18.03 8.69 -19.77
CA ILE A 98 17.81 7.58 -20.71
C ILE A 98 16.67 7.90 -21.68
N LEU A 99 15.52 8.36 -21.17
CA LEU A 99 14.30 8.54 -21.97
C LEU A 99 14.14 9.97 -22.49
N ARG A 100 14.97 10.90 -22.05
CA ARG A 100 15.02 12.31 -22.51
C ARG A 100 13.60 12.92 -22.60
N LYS A 101 13.16 13.33 -23.81
CA LYS A 101 11.86 13.98 -24.08
C LYS A 101 10.64 13.11 -23.69
N ASN A 102 10.82 11.81 -23.55
CA ASN A 102 9.73 10.89 -23.22
C ASN A 102 9.46 10.81 -21.72
N TYR A 103 10.40 11.22 -20.86
CA TYR A 103 10.23 11.29 -19.43
C TYR A 103 9.74 12.68 -18.99
N ARG A 104 8.75 12.71 -18.11
CA ARG A 104 8.25 13.96 -17.51
C ARG A 104 8.12 13.78 -16.00
N HIS A 105 8.75 14.66 -15.25
CA HIS A 105 8.51 14.76 -13.81
C HIS A 105 7.08 15.24 -13.57
N ARG A 106 6.27 14.41 -12.93
CA ARG A 106 4.92 14.77 -12.53
C ARG A 106 4.46 13.90 -11.38
N HIS A 107 3.61 14.44 -10.53
CA HIS A 107 2.83 13.65 -9.58
C HIS A 107 2.03 12.58 -10.33
N ARG A 108 1.91 11.37 -9.75
CA ARG A 108 1.39 10.16 -10.40
C ARG A 108 2.17 9.76 -11.67
N GLY A 109 3.48 9.94 -11.59
CA GLY A 109 4.43 9.49 -12.61
C GLY A 109 5.14 8.20 -12.21
N LEU A 110 6.46 8.30 -11.97
CA LEU A 110 7.31 7.12 -11.76
C LEU A 110 6.89 6.28 -10.54
N LEU A 111 6.71 6.90 -9.36
CA LEU A 111 6.32 6.17 -8.15
C LEU A 111 4.92 5.56 -8.23
N HIS A 112 4.05 6.06 -9.12
CA HIS A 112 2.73 5.50 -9.39
C HIS A 112 2.74 4.57 -10.62
N SER A 113 3.78 3.76 -10.78
CA SER A 113 3.91 2.77 -11.84
C SER A 113 4.52 1.48 -11.33
N LEU A 114 4.28 0.36 -12.01
CA LEU A 114 4.90 -0.92 -11.65
C LEU A 114 6.43 -0.84 -11.63
N THR A 115 7.02 -0.13 -12.59
CA THR A 115 8.47 0.10 -12.64
C THR A 115 8.97 0.84 -11.42
N GLY A 116 8.32 1.96 -11.07
CA GLY A 116 8.72 2.77 -9.93
C GLY A 116 8.50 2.04 -8.59
N VAL A 117 7.35 1.38 -8.42
CA VAL A 117 7.05 0.59 -7.24
C VAL A 117 8.05 -0.56 -7.05
N GLY A 118 8.35 -1.32 -8.14
CA GLY A 118 9.31 -2.42 -8.08
C GLY A 118 10.71 -1.94 -7.70
N LEU A 119 11.21 -0.90 -8.38
CA LEU A 119 12.53 -0.33 -8.08
C LEU A 119 12.59 0.28 -6.67
N THR A 120 11.54 0.97 -6.23
CA THR A 120 11.49 1.54 -4.88
C THR A 120 11.53 0.44 -3.82
N SER A 121 10.76 -0.64 -4.01
CA SER A 121 10.73 -1.76 -3.07
C SER A 121 12.09 -2.46 -2.99
N LEU A 122 12.73 -2.67 -4.13
CA LEU A 122 14.06 -3.29 -4.18
C LEU A 122 15.12 -2.42 -3.50
N LEU A 123 15.20 -1.13 -3.84
CA LEU A 123 16.18 -0.21 -3.28
C LEU A 123 15.97 0.02 -1.79
N LEU A 124 14.71 0.20 -1.35
CA LEU A 124 14.40 0.37 0.07
C LEU A 124 14.77 -0.86 0.89
N SER A 125 14.46 -2.07 0.36
CA SER A 125 14.87 -3.33 1.00
C SER A 125 16.39 -3.48 1.04
N GLY A 126 17.09 -3.06 -0.02
CA GLY A 126 18.56 -3.04 -0.06
C GLY A 126 19.16 -2.08 0.97
N TYR A 127 18.61 -0.86 1.11
CA TYR A 127 19.04 0.09 2.14
C TYR A 127 18.79 -0.44 3.55
N LEU A 128 17.62 -1.05 3.77
CA LEU A 128 17.31 -1.68 5.06
C LEU A 128 18.29 -2.82 5.36
N ALA A 129 18.57 -3.69 4.39
CA ALA A 129 19.53 -4.76 4.54
C ALA A 129 20.93 -4.22 4.86
N LEU A 130 21.39 -3.19 4.18
CA LEU A 130 22.68 -2.54 4.42
C LEU A 130 22.77 -2.02 5.85
N VAL A 131 21.76 -1.26 6.30
CA VAL A 131 21.73 -0.71 7.67
C VAL A 131 21.77 -1.82 8.71
N LEU A 132 20.93 -2.86 8.56
CA LEU A 132 20.90 -3.98 9.50
C LEU A 132 22.22 -4.74 9.52
N THR A 133 22.88 -4.94 8.37
CA THR A 133 24.21 -5.54 8.29
C THR A 133 25.25 -4.71 9.05
N CYS A 134 25.26 -3.38 8.85
CA CYS A 134 26.17 -2.48 9.58
C CYS A 134 25.94 -2.50 11.09
N LEU A 135 24.71 -2.77 11.53
CA LEU A 135 24.35 -2.89 12.96
C LEU A 135 24.53 -4.33 13.51
N GLY A 136 24.99 -5.29 12.72
CA GLY A 136 25.10 -6.69 13.12
C GLY A 136 23.76 -7.38 13.38
N MET A 137 22.67 -6.88 12.80
CA MET A 137 21.30 -7.39 13.02
C MET A 137 20.93 -8.44 11.95
N SER A 138 19.97 -9.31 12.29
CA SER A 138 19.47 -10.35 11.39
C SER A 138 18.71 -9.75 10.18
N LEU A 139 18.97 -10.30 9.00
CA LEU A 139 18.29 -9.96 7.74
C LEU A 139 17.03 -10.81 7.47
N ALA A 140 16.66 -11.72 8.35
CA ALA A 140 15.62 -12.73 8.11
C ALA A 140 14.24 -12.11 7.74
N LEU A 141 13.90 -10.95 8.27
CA LEU A 141 12.62 -10.26 8.02
C LEU A 141 12.67 -9.27 6.84
N VAL A 142 13.83 -8.97 6.28
CA VAL A 142 13.97 -8.01 5.16
C VAL A 142 13.17 -8.43 3.92
N PRO A 143 13.23 -9.71 3.46
CA PRO A 143 12.43 -10.12 2.31
C PRO A 143 10.92 -9.99 2.56
N ALA A 144 10.46 -10.32 3.78
CA ALA A 144 9.05 -10.20 4.16
C ALA A 144 8.61 -8.72 4.17
N PHE A 145 9.43 -7.81 4.72
CA PHE A 145 9.19 -6.38 4.66
C PHE A 145 9.11 -5.88 3.21
N GLY A 146 10.10 -6.23 2.38
CA GLY A 146 10.17 -5.80 0.98
C GLY A 146 8.96 -6.26 0.16
N PHE A 147 8.55 -7.53 0.33
CA PHE A 147 7.34 -8.06 -0.31
C PHE A 147 6.08 -7.33 0.16
N ALA A 148 5.93 -7.14 1.46
CA ALA A 148 4.77 -6.46 2.04
C ALA A 148 4.71 -4.97 1.64
N PHE A 149 5.85 -4.28 1.61
CA PHE A 149 5.97 -2.92 1.12
C PHE A 149 5.56 -2.83 -0.36
N PHE A 150 6.06 -3.73 -1.21
CA PHE A 150 5.66 -3.81 -2.61
C PHE A 150 4.15 -4.03 -2.76
N ALA A 151 3.57 -4.97 -1.99
CA ALA A 151 2.13 -5.23 -1.98
C ALA A 151 1.33 -3.98 -1.55
N GLY A 152 1.79 -3.26 -0.52
CA GLY A 152 1.18 -1.99 -0.08
C GLY A 152 1.19 -0.93 -1.18
N CYS A 153 2.32 -0.78 -1.89
CA CYS A 153 2.40 0.11 -3.04
C CYS A 153 1.44 -0.30 -4.18
N LEU A 154 1.33 -1.61 -4.47
CA LEU A 154 0.38 -2.09 -5.49
C LEU A 154 -1.07 -1.78 -5.09
N LEU A 155 -1.44 -1.99 -3.83
CA LEU A 155 -2.78 -1.66 -3.33
C LEU A 155 -3.05 -0.16 -3.49
N HIS A 156 -2.09 0.72 -3.15
CA HIS A 156 -2.20 2.16 -3.41
C HIS A 156 -2.47 2.46 -4.89
N LEU A 157 -1.73 1.85 -5.81
CA LEU A 157 -1.94 2.02 -7.26
C LEU A 157 -3.34 1.55 -7.69
N MET A 158 -3.83 0.43 -7.15
CA MET A 158 -5.18 -0.07 -7.41
C MET A 158 -6.25 0.91 -6.93
N GLU A 159 -6.07 1.46 -5.74
CA GLU A 159 -6.96 2.47 -5.15
C GLU A 159 -6.99 3.76 -5.97
N ASP A 160 -5.82 4.22 -6.41
CA ASP A 160 -5.70 5.42 -7.25
C ASP A 160 -6.22 5.19 -8.68
N THR A 161 -6.20 3.96 -9.17
CA THR A 161 -6.88 3.56 -10.42
C THR A 161 -8.39 3.79 -10.33
N CYS A 162 -9.00 3.72 -9.15
CA CYS A 162 -10.41 4.02 -8.95
C CYS A 162 -10.75 5.52 -9.07
N THR A 163 -9.75 6.41 -9.10
CA THR A 163 -9.96 7.86 -9.16
C THR A 163 -9.99 8.40 -10.61
N PRO A 164 -10.58 9.59 -10.86
CA PRO A 164 -10.60 10.18 -12.22
C PRO A 164 -9.22 10.48 -12.79
N ALA A 165 -8.22 10.78 -11.94
CA ALA A 165 -6.86 11.01 -12.41
C ALA A 165 -6.18 9.73 -12.90
N GLY A 166 -6.58 8.58 -12.35
CA GLY A 166 -6.11 7.25 -12.75
C GLY A 166 -4.61 7.03 -12.60
N VAL A 167 -4.16 5.86 -13.01
CA VAL A 167 -2.76 5.42 -12.92
C VAL A 167 -2.25 4.93 -14.26
N ALA A 168 -1.05 5.36 -14.64
CA ALA A 168 -0.32 4.84 -15.80
C ALA A 168 0.60 3.69 -15.34
N TRP A 169 0.05 2.50 -15.22
CA TRP A 169 0.71 1.32 -14.63
C TRP A 169 2.06 1.00 -15.25
N LEU A 170 2.22 1.21 -16.56
CA LEU A 170 3.43 0.89 -17.33
C LEU A 170 4.31 2.11 -17.60
N TYR A 171 4.11 3.22 -16.88
CA TYR A 171 4.99 4.37 -17.02
C TYR A 171 6.43 4.00 -16.56
N PRO A 172 7.49 4.44 -17.21
CA PRO A 172 7.53 5.44 -18.29
C PRO A 172 7.39 4.88 -19.72
N PHE A 173 7.20 3.56 -19.90
CA PHE A 173 7.13 2.90 -21.19
C PHE A 173 5.78 3.10 -21.91
N SER A 174 4.71 3.27 -21.15
CA SER A 174 3.38 3.58 -21.69
C SER A 174 2.72 4.69 -20.87
N ARG A 175 1.95 5.53 -21.55
CA ARG A 175 1.18 6.64 -20.95
C ARG A 175 -0.31 6.31 -20.82
N ARG A 176 -0.74 5.12 -21.27
CA ARG A 176 -2.12 4.66 -21.13
C ARG A 176 -2.46 4.56 -19.64
N ARG A 177 -3.62 5.06 -19.27
CA ARG A 177 -4.09 5.08 -17.89
C ARG A 177 -5.30 4.19 -17.70
N LEU A 178 -5.43 3.62 -16.52
CA LEU A 178 -6.68 3.08 -16.01
C LEU A 178 -7.23 4.10 -15.01
N ALA A 179 -8.48 4.51 -15.19
CA ALA A 179 -9.11 5.51 -14.34
C ALA A 179 -10.57 5.17 -14.03
N GLY A 180 -11.01 5.56 -12.85
CA GLY A 180 -12.37 5.33 -12.35
C GLY A 180 -13.10 6.63 -12.04
N HIS A 181 -14.13 6.56 -11.17
CA HIS A 181 -15.04 7.66 -10.88
C HIS A 181 -15.18 7.98 -9.39
N VAL A 182 -14.25 7.49 -8.55
CA VAL A 182 -14.21 7.82 -7.11
C VAL A 182 -13.69 9.24 -6.95
N ARG A 183 -14.49 10.16 -6.44
CA ARG A 183 -14.09 11.54 -6.20
C ARG A 183 -13.09 11.61 -5.04
N THR A 184 -12.00 12.35 -5.23
CA THR A 184 -10.95 12.49 -4.22
C THR A 184 -11.17 13.69 -3.30
N TRP A 185 -12.08 14.58 -3.66
CA TRP A 185 -12.39 15.81 -2.94
C TRP A 185 -13.82 15.80 -2.41
N GLY A 186 -13.96 16.04 -1.12
CA GLY A 186 -15.24 16.16 -0.42
C GLY A 186 -15.52 14.99 0.55
N ASP A 187 -16.20 15.31 1.65
CA ASP A 187 -16.59 14.35 2.69
C ASP A 187 -17.75 13.44 2.27
N SER A 188 -18.30 13.64 1.08
CA SER A 188 -19.44 12.89 0.57
C SER A 188 -19.09 11.55 -0.10
N GLU A 189 -17.79 11.27 -0.35
CA GLU A 189 -17.39 10.03 -1.00
C GLU A 189 -17.21 8.90 0.02
N VAL A 190 -18.24 8.07 0.14
CA VAL A 190 -18.27 6.98 1.14
C VAL A 190 -17.76 5.63 0.65
N ARG A 191 -17.64 5.44 -0.68
CA ARG A 191 -17.25 4.14 -1.28
C ARG A 191 -15.94 3.57 -0.75
N PRO A 192 -14.83 4.34 -0.62
CA PRO A 192 -13.59 3.81 -0.07
C PRO A 192 -13.72 3.37 1.39
N THR A 193 -14.41 4.17 2.21
CA THR A 193 -14.63 3.84 3.63
C THR A 193 -15.51 2.60 3.77
N PHE A 194 -16.60 2.52 3.00
CA PHE A 194 -17.46 1.34 2.98
C PHE A 194 -16.70 0.09 2.57
N PHE A 195 -15.86 0.17 1.53
CA PHE A 195 -15.02 -0.93 1.07
C PHE A 195 -14.04 -1.39 2.16
N ALA A 196 -13.36 -0.46 2.84
CA ALA A 196 -12.49 -0.80 3.97
C ALA A 196 -13.23 -1.52 5.10
N VAL A 197 -14.48 -1.09 5.41
CA VAL A 197 -15.32 -1.77 6.41
C VAL A 197 -15.69 -3.19 5.96
N VAL A 198 -16.07 -3.38 4.71
CA VAL A 198 -16.39 -4.72 4.18
C VAL A 198 -15.17 -5.65 4.25
N LEU A 199 -13.97 -5.17 3.87
CA LEU A 199 -12.73 -5.93 4.01
C LEU A 199 -12.42 -6.27 5.48
N ALA A 200 -12.63 -5.32 6.40
CA ALA A 200 -12.43 -5.55 7.83
C ALA A 200 -13.39 -6.61 8.37
N LEU A 201 -14.67 -6.54 8.00
CA LEU A 201 -15.66 -7.55 8.38
C LEU A 201 -15.33 -8.93 7.82
N ALA A 202 -14.87 -8.99 6.56
CA ALA A 202 -14.40 -10.24 5.96
C ALA A 202 -13.18 -10.81 6.70
N ALA A 203 -12.21 -9.97 7.10
CA ALA A 203 -11.06 -10.40 7.90
C ALA A 203 -11.49 -10.95 9.26
N VAL A 204 -12.41 -10.28 9.94
CA VAL A 204 -12.98 -10.76 11.22
C VAL A 204 -13.73 -12.08 11.01
N ALA A 205 -14.55 -12.20 9.97
CA ALA A 205 -15.27 -13.43 9.66
C ALA A 205 -14.31 -14.62 9.47
N VAL A 206 -13.20 -14.41 8.74
CA VAL A 206 -12.15 -15.43 8.56
C VAL A 206 -11.49 -15.81 9.89
N LEU A 207 -11.22 -14.84 10.78
CA LEU A 207 -10.62 -15.10 12.09
C LEU A 207 -11.53 -15.93 13.01
N ILE A 208 -12.83 -15.69 12.98
CA ILE A 208 -13.78 -16.39 13.87
C ILE A 208 -14.35 -17.68 13.25
N ALA A 209 -14.22 -17.87 11.94
CA ALA A 209 -14.78 -19.02 11.23
C ALA A 209 -14.40 -20.38 11.86
N PRO A 210 -13.13 -20.65 12.27
CA PRO A 210 -12.78 -21.93 12.88
C PRO A 210 -13.46 -22.20 14.23
N VAL A 211 -13.92 -21.13 14.90
CA VAL A 211 -14.60 -21.24 16.22
C VAL A 211 -16.11 -21.44 16.06
N VAL A 212 -16.69 -20.83 15.01
CA VAL A 212 -18.14 -20.76 14.81
C VAL A 212 -18.65 -21.83 13.85
N THR A 213 -17.79 -22.26 12.94
CA THR A 213 -18.12 -23.22 11.89
C THR A 213 -17.17 -24.41 11.91
N SER A 214 -17.45 -25.44 11.13
CA SER A 214 -16.54 -26.57 10.91
C SER A 214 -15.43 -26.30 9.89
N THR A 215 -15.27 -25.04 9.43
CA THR A 215 -14.28 -24.64 8.43
C THR A 215 -12.88 -24.83 8.97
N THR A 216 -12.06 -25.55 8.25
CA THR A 216 -10.66 -25.78 8.63
C THR A 216 -9.76 -24.59 8.32
N PRO A 217 -8.67 -24.40 9.06
CA PRO A 217 -7.66 -23.35 8.70
C PRO A 217 -7.11 -23.51 7.28
N GLU A 218 -7.04 -24.73 6.77
CA GLU A 218 -6.56 -24.99 5.42
C GLU A 218 -7.52 -24.46 4.35
N GLU A 219 -8.82 -24.69 4.51
CA GLU A 219 -9.83 -24.12 3.63
C GLU A 219 -9.79 -22.59 3.64
N LEU A 220 -9.63 -21.99 4.81
CA LEU A 220 -9.55 -20.53 4.95
C LEU A 220 -8.34 -19.92 4.24
N ARG A 221 -7.22 -20.67 4.12
CA ARG A 221 -6.03 -20.23 3.35
C ARG A 221 -6.31 -20.03 1.86
N TRP A 222 -7.30 -20.72 1.32
CA TRP A 222 -7.75 -20.55 -0.06
C TRP A 222 -8.94 -19.59 -0.18
N LEU A 223 -9.86 -19.62 0.79
CA LEU A 223 -11.05 -18.78 0.79
C LEU A 223 -10.71 -17.29 0.97
N ALA A 224 -9.76 -16.96 1.85
CA ALA A 224 -9.41 -15.57 2.11
C ALA A 224 -8.82 -14.82 0.89
N PRO A 225 -7.85 -15.38 0.15
CA PRO A 225 -7.39 -14.76 -1.10
C PRO A 225 -8.49 -14.67 -2.16
N GLY A 226 -9.33 -15.70 -2.28
CA GLY A 226 -10.49 -15.69 -3.18
C GLY A 226 -11.48 -14.57 -2.84
N ALA A 227 -11.81 -14.44 -1.56
CA ALA A 227 -12.68 -13.37 -1.07
C ALA A 227 -12.07 -11.98 -1.30
N ALA A 228 -10.77 -11.80 -1.01
CA ALA A 228 -10.08 -10.56 -1.27
C ALA A 228 -10.12 -10.19 -2.76
N LEU A 229 -9.80 -11.14 -3.64
CA LEU A 229 -9.86 -10.93 -5.09
C LEU A 229 -11.27 -10.55 -5.56
N LEU A 230 -12.29 -11.27 -5.11
CA LEU A 230 -13.68 -10.98 -5.46
C LEU A 230 -14.10 -9.59 -5.00
N LEU A 231 -13.81 -9.23 -3.75
CA LEU A 231 -14.13 -7.91 -3.20
C LEU A 231 -13.44 -6.79 -3.98
N TRP A 232 -12.16 -6.95 -4.32
CA TRP A 232 -11.44 -5.99 -5.13
C TRP A 232 -12.00 -5.88 -6.55
N MET A 233 -12.36 -6.98 -7.20
CA MET A 233 -13.02 -6.96 -8.52
C MET A 233 -14.35 -6.22 -8.46
N LEU A 234 -15.18 -6.48 -7.45
CA LEU A 234 -16.45 -5.76 -7.24
C LEU A 234 -16.20 -4.27 -7.00
N PHE A 235 -15.19 -3.91 -6.22
CA PHE A 235 -14.86 -2.51 -5.97
C PHE A 235 -14.42 -1.79 -7.26
N LEU A 236 -13.56 -2.40 -8.07
CA LEU A 236 -13.14 -1.84 -9.37
C LEU A 236 -14.33 -1.66 -10.33
N LEU A 237 -15.28 -2.59 -10.35
CA LEU A 237 -16.52 -2.48 -11.12
C LEU A 237 -17.40 -1.34 -10.64
N VAL A 238 -17.61 -1.20 -9.32
CA VAL A 238 -18.36 -0.09 -8.71
C VAL A 238 -17.68 1.26 -8.99
N CYS A 239 -16.36 1.29 -9.04
CA CYS A 239 -15.58 2.47 -9.42
C CYS A 239 -15.63 2.77 -10.92
N ARG A 240 -16.19 1.86 -11.75
CA ARG A 240 -16.28 1.97 -13.21
C ARG A 240 -14.92 2.22 -13.86
N VAL A 241 -13.91 1.46 -13.44
CA VAL A 241 -12.55 1.58 -13.96
C VAL A 241 -12.52 1.18 -15.44
N ARG A 242 -11.87 2.04 -16.26
CA ARG A 242 -11.72 1.82 -17.71
C ARG A 242 -10.42 2.44 -18.24
N PRO A 243 -9.91 1.97 -19.39
CA PRO A 243 -8.77 2.60 -20.08
C PRO A 243 -9.12 4.02 -20.56
N GLN A 244 -8.11 4.92 -20.48
CA GLN A 244 -8.13 6.29 -20.99
C GLN A 244 -6.87 6.57 -21.82
#